data_a70b838b0e2f8f16a3b1a8c388f67222
#
_entry.id   a70b838b0e2f8f16a3b1a8c388f67222
#
_cell.length_a   1.000
_cell.length_b   1.000
_cell.length_c   1.000
_cell.angle_alpha   90.00
_cell.angle_beta   90.00
_cell.angle_gamma   90.00
#
_symmetry.space_group_name_H-M   'P 1'
#
loop_
_entity.id
_entity.type
_entity.pdbx_description
1 polymer ?
#
loop_
_entity_poly.entity_id
_entity_poly.type
_entity_poly.pdbx_seq_one_letter_code
_entity_poly.pdbx_strand_id
1 'polypeptide(L)'
;DRVRRLTRHIMTNILITPLSATEAKGTSYVTMMSAPNPDEKWPREGEGTFIGTFDDTFVKTDAGWKFKSRSGNVALYQGGHVPNIPVPSIEETGVPPK
;
A
#
# COMPACT_ATOMS: atom_id res chain seq x y z
N ASP A 1 -23.52 -8.43 -5.13
CA ASP A 1 -22.85 -7.93 -6.31
C ASP A 1 -21.89 -6.81 -5.93
N ARG A 2 -20.79 -6.74 -6.63
CA ARG A 2 -19.75 -5.80 -6.30
C ARG A 2 -19.88 -4.54 -7.13
N VAL A 3 -19.76 -3.41 -6.45
CA VAL A 3 -19.59 -2.14 -7.14
C VAL A 3 -18.13 -2.04 -7.56
N ARG A 4 -17.90 -1.77 -8.83
CA ARG A 4 -16.53 -1.52 -9.30
C ARG A 4 -16.02 -0.24 -8.68
N ARG A 5 -14.74 -0.24 -8.35
CA ARG A 5 -14.12 0.94 -7.75
C ARG A 5 -12.96 1.40 -8.58
N LEU A 6 -12.81 2.71 -8.64
CA LEU A 6 -11.62 3.35 -9.15
C LEU A 6 -10.76 3.74 -7.95
N THR A 7 -9.56 3.21 -7.88
CA THR A 7 -8.68 3.42 -6.75
C THR A 7 -7.29 3.82 -7.24
N ARG A 8 -6.70 4.79 -6.56
CA ARG A 8 -5.31 5.19 -6.84
C ARG A 8 -4.53 5.25 -5.54
N HIS A 9 -3.33 4.67 -5.59
CA HIS A 9 -2.38 4.71 -4.48
C HIS A 9 -1.22 5.60 -4.89
N ILE A 10 -0.86 6.52 -4.01
CA ILE A 10 0.27 7.40 -4.21
C ILE A 10 1.27 7.17 -3.09
N MET A 11 2.47 6.74 -3.43
CA MET A 11 3.53 6.49 -2.47
C MET A 11 4.45 7.70 -2.43
N THR A 12 4.75 8.17 -1.22
CA THR A 12 5.62 9.33 -1.02
C THR A 12 6.54 9.11 0.17
N ASN A 13 7.49 10.03 0.35
CA ASN A 13 8.39 10.03 1.51
C ASN A 13 9.08 8.69 1.70
N ILE A 14 9.60 8.13 0.61
CA ILE A 14 10.23 6.82 0.62
C ILE A 14 11.65 6.97 1.16
N LEU A 15 11.94 6.25 2.22
CA LEU A 15 13.27 6.19 2.82
C LEU A 15 13.73 4.73 2.86
N ILE A 16 14.83 4.45 2.21
CA ILE A 16 15.43 3.11 2.20
C ILE A 16 16.71 3.16 2.99
N THR A 17 16.86 2.24 3.92
CA THR A 17 18.05 2.13 4.76
C THR A 17 18.69 0.76 4.55
N PRO A 18 19.86 0.69 3.93
CA PRO A 18 20.56 -0.59 3.81
C PRO A 18 20.93 -1.13 5.19
N LEU A 19 20.75 -2.42 5.40
CA LEU A 19 21.16 -3.12 6.61
C LEU A 19 22.40 -3.96 6.37
N SER A 20 22.55 -4.49 5.17
CA SER A 20 23.69 -5.29 4.75
C SER A 20 23.73 -5.29 3.22
N ALA A 21 24.65 -6.07 2.65
CA ALA A 21 24.72 -6.22 1.20
C ALA A 21 23.47 -6.89 0.62
N THR A 22 22.71 -7.60 1.44
CA THR A 22 21.57 -8.40 0.99
C THR A 22 20.26 -8.04 1.67
N GLU A 23 20.26 -7.08 2.60
CA GLU A 23 19.05 -6.71 3.31
C GLU A 23 18.92 -5.20 3.44
N ALA A 24 17.69 -4.72 3.39
CA ALA A 24 17.36 -3.31 3.59
C ALA A 24 16.00 -3.20 4.23
N LYS A 25 15.74 -2.06 4.86
CA LYS A 25 14.41 -1.71 5.34
C LYS A 25 13.98 -0.41 4.68
N GLY A 26 12.67 -0.21 4.61
CA GLY A 26 12.11 1.00 4.05
C GLY A 26 10.87 1.45 4.78
N THR A 27 10.66 2.75 4.76
CA THR A 27 9.41 3.35 5.21
C THR A 27 8.87 4.22 4.10
N SER A 28 7.56 4.32 4.01
CA SER A 28 6.91 5.18 3.02
C SER A 28 5.54 5.60 3.52
N TYR A 29 5.06 6.71 2.99
CA TYR A 29 3.67 7.10 3.18
C TYR A 29 2.87 6.67 1.97
N VAL A 30 1.63 6.27 2.20
CA VAL A 30 0.71 5.94 1.14
C VAL A 30 -0.54 6.79 1.28
N THR A 31 -0.95 7.41 0.19
CA THR A 31 -2.24 8.08 0.10
C THR A 31 -3.09 7.30 -0.89
N MET A 32 -4.28 6.93 -0.49
CA MET A 32 -5.20 6.23 -1.37
C MET A 32 -6.47 7.04 -1.50
N MET A 33 -6.93 7.19 -2.73
CA MET A 33 -8.24 7.76 -3.02
C MET A 33 -9.04 6.78 -3.83
N SER A 34 -10.32 6.65 -3.54
CA SER A 34 -11.18 5.72 -4.25
C SER A 34 -12.59 6.27 -4.39
N ALA A 35 -13.29 5.73 -5.38
CA ALA A 35 -14.71 6.03 -5.61
C ALA A 35 -15.36 4.85 -6.30
N PRO A 36 -16.67 4.64 -6.11
CA PRO A 36 -17.41 3.70 -6.94
C PRO A 36 -17.35 4.12 -8.41
N ASN A 37 -17.20 3.17 -9.30
CA ASN A 37 -17.13 3.45 -10.73
C ASN A 37 -17.85 2.37 -11.54
N PRO A 38 -19.16 2.19 -11.30
CA PRO A 38 -19.89 1.10 -11.93
C PRO A 38 -20.00 1.23 -13.44
N ASP A 39 -19.97 2.44 -13.99
CA ASP A 39 -20.06 2.68 -15.42
C ASP A 39 -18.68 2.88 -16.07
N GLU A 40 -17.61 2.75 -15.30
CA GLU A 40 -16.21 2.85 -15.79
C GLU A 40 -15.91 4.16 -16.52
N LYS A 41 -16.50 5.26 -16.07
CA LYS A 41 -16.25 6.59 -16.63
C LYS A 41 -15.29 7.40 -15.77
N TRP A 42 -14.55 8.26 -16.39
CA TRP A 42 -13.51 9.10 -15.78
C TRP A 42 -13.68 10.55 -16.24
N PRO A 43 -13.31 11.54 -15.45
CA PRO A 43 -12.89 11.47 -14.06
C PRO A 43 -14.07 11.30 -13.12
N ARG A 44 -13.77 10.96 -11.86
CA ARG A 44 -14.77 10.79 -10.80
C ARG A 44 -14.39 11.59 -9.57
N GLU A 45 -15.38 12.05 -8.85
CA GLU A 45 -15.13 12.63 -7.53
C GLU A 45 -14.77 11.52 -6.56
N GLY A 46 -13.65 11.69 -5.83
CA GLY A 46 -13.25 10.73 -4.81
C GLY A 46 -14.20 10.74 -3.63
N GLU A 47 -14.52 9.57 -3.11
CA GLU A 47 -15.45 9.45 -1.98
C GLU A 47 -14.74 9.10 -0.68
N GLY A 48 -13.55 8.58 -0.75
CA GLY A 48 -12.81 8.23 0.44
C GLY A 48 -11.33 8.37 0.22
N THR A 49 -10.65 8.84 1.24
CA THR A 49 -9.20 9.03 1.21
C THR A 49 -8.63 8.54 2.52
N PHE A 50 -7.49 7.87 2.48
CA PHE A 50 -6.73 7.65 3.69
C PHE A 50 -5.25 7.89 3.45
N ILE A 51 -4.54 8.15 4.54
CA ILE A 51 -3.10 8.27 4.55
C ILE A 51 -2.56 7.28 5.57
N GLY A 52 -1.64 6.47 5.14
CA GLY A 52 -1.04 5.46 5.98
C GLY A 52 0.46 5.41 5.83
N THR A 53 1.05 4.47 6.52
CA THR A 53 2.50 4.25 6.52
C THR A 53 2.75 2.78 6.23
N PHE A 54 3.73 2.50 5.36
CA PHE A 54 4.26 1.16 5.18
C PHE A 54 5.64 1.06 5.81
N ASP A 55 5.88 -0.06 6.48
CA ASP A 55 7.19 -0.45 6.97
C ASP A 55 7.56 -1.75 6.26
N ASP A 56 8.63 -1.70 5.50
CA ASP A 56 9.02 -2.78 4.61
C ASP A 56 10.39 -3.31 4.95
N THR A 57 10.61 -4.59 4.70
CA THR A 57 11.95 -5.15 4.64
C THR A 57 12.14 -5.79 3.28
N PHE A 58 13.38 -5.75 2.81
CA PHE A 58 13.74 -6.24 1.49
C PHE A 58 14.91 -7.20 1.61
N VAL A 59 14.99 -8.12 0.68
CA VAL A 59 16.09 -9.07 0.59
C VAL A 59 16.57 -9.13 -0.85
N LYS A 60 17.88 -9.17 -1.03
CA LYS A 60 18.47 -9.35 -2.34
C LYS A 60 18.60 -10.84 -2.63
N THR A 61 18.05 -11.25 -3.75
CA THR A 61 18.09 -12.62 -4.25
C THR A 61 18.84 -12.64 -5.59
N ASP A 62 19.05 -13.83 -6.14
CA ASP A 62 19.67 -13.97 -7.46
C ASP A 62 18.83 -13.30 -8.55
N ALA A 63 17.52 -13.17 -8.33
CA ALA A 63 16.60 -12.50 -9.25
C ALA A 63 16.45 -11.01 -8.98
N GLY A 64 17.24 -10.45 -8.07
CA GLY A 64 17.16 -9.04 -7.69
C GLY A 64 16.54 -8.82 -6.32
N TRP A 65 16.21 -7.58 -6.02
CA TRP A 65 15.61 -7.21 -4.75
C TRP A 65 14.15 -7.63 -4.70
N LYS A 66 13.73 -8.19 -3.58
CA LYS A 66 12.36 -8.63 -3.33
C LYS A 66 11.89 -8.12 -1.99
N PHE A 67 10.58 -7.99 -1.83
CA PHE A 67 10.03 -7.78 -0.51
C PHE A 67 10.26 -9.02 0.35
N LYS A 68 10.69 -8.79 1.58
CA LYS A 68 10.75 -9.83 2.60
C LYS A 68 9.52 -9.74 3.50
N SER A 69 9.16 -8.52 3.89
CA SER A 69 7.96 -8.29 4.68
C SER A 69 7.42 -6.90 4.38
N ARG A 70 6.13 -6.72 4.58
CA ARG A 70 5.49 -5.41 4.56
C ARG A 70 4.41 -5.37 5.62
N SER A 71 4.40 -4.32 6.40
CA SER A 71 3.30 -4.02 7.31
C SER A 71 2.83 -2.60 7.05
N GLY A 72 1.55 -2.35 7.31
CA GLY A 72 1.00 -1.03 7.08
C GLY A 72 -0.04 -0.68 8.12
N ASN A 73 -0.26 0.61 8.28
CA ASN A 73 -1.33 1.13 9.10
C ASN A 73 -1.96 2.34 8.43
N VAL A 74 -3.19 2.65 8.84
CA VAL A 74 -3.85 3.87 8.43
C VAL A 74 -3.68 4.88 9.57
N ALA A 75 -3.08 6.02 9.24
CA ALA A 75 -2.88 7.09 10.20
C ALA A 75 -4.04 8.08 10.21
N LEU A 76 -4.52 8.43 9.03
CA LEU A 76 -5.59 9.42 8.87
C LEU A 76 -6.55 8.95 7.79
N TYR A 77 -7.82 9.30 7.93
CA TYR A 77 -8.80 9.05 6.87
C TYR A 77 -9.78 10.21 6.76
N GLN A 78 -10.38 10.32 5.60
CA GLN A 78 -11.38 11.34 5.33
C GLN A 78 -12.45 10.77 4.41
N GLY A 79 -13.70 11.09 4.71
CA GLY A 79 -14.83 10.65 3.91
C GLY A 79 -15.19 9.20 4.15
N GLY A 80 -16.48 8.91 4.22
CA GLY A 80 -16.97 7.55 4.39
C GLY A 80 -16.68 6.98 5.77
N HIS A 81 -16.03 5.83 5.81
CA HIS A 81 -15.75 5.08 7.03
C HIS A 81 -14.28 4.75 7.12
N VAL A 82 -13.85 4.34 8.30
CA VAL A 82 -12.46 3.98 8.52
C VAL A 82 -12.10 2.78 7.64
N PRO A 83 -11.04 2.89 6.83
CA PRO A 83 -10.57 1.73 6.10
C PRO A 83 -10.10 0.66 7.08
N ASN A 84 -10.67 -0.52 6.98
CA ASN A 84 -10.31 -1.63 7.83
C ASN A 84 -9.75 -2.76 6.98
N ILE A 85 -8.64 -2.48 6.35
CA ILE A 85 -8.00 -3.45 5.47
C ILE A 85 -6.62 -3.74 6.04
N PRO A 86 -6.46 -4.86 6.76
CA PRO A 86 -5.14 -5.22 7.24
C PRO A 86 -4.22 -5.49 6.06
N VAL A 87 -2.97 -5.12 6.22
CA VAL A 87 -1.93 -5.44 5.24
C VAL A 87 -1.12 -6.59 5.83
N PRO A 88 -1.40 -7.82 5.43
CA PRO A 88 -0.65 -8.94 5.97
C PRO A 88 0.80 -8.88 5.49
N SER A 89 1.71 -9.38 6.31
CA SER A 89 3.11 -9.45 5.91
C SER A 89 3.30 -10.51 4.83
N ILE A 90 4.33 -10.34 4.04
CA ILE A 90 4.69 -11.32 3.04
C ILE A 90 5.04 -12.66 3.70
N GLU A 91 5.61 -12.60 4.88
CA GLU A 91 5.97 -13.80 5.65
C GLU A 91 4.75 -14.62 6.03
N GLU A 92 3.61 -13.98 6.23
CA GLU A 92 2.37 -14.67 6.55
C GLU A 92 1.69 -15.22 5.31
N THR A 93 1.72 -14.48 4.22
CA THR A 93 0.96 -14.82 3.02
C THR A 93 1.81 -15.46 1.94
N GLY A 94 3.11 -15.19 1.93
CA GLY A 94 4.00 -15.59 0.84
C GLY A 94 3.78 -14.80 -0.44
N VAL A 95 2.91 -13.81 -0.45
CA VAL A 95 2.57 -13.02 -1.62
C VAL A 95 2.68 -11.54 -1.29
N PRO A 96 3.34 -10.71 -2.13
CA PRO A 96 3.41 -9.28 -1.87
C PRO A 96 2.03 -8.66 -1.77
N PRO A 97 1.81 -7.73 -0.85
CA PRO A 97 0.55 -6.98 -0.78
C PRO A 97 0.32 -6.18 -2.05
N LYS A 98 -0.92 -6.06 -2.42
CA LYS A 98 -1.32 -5.29 -3.60
C LYS A 98 -1.60 -3.85 -3.27
#